data_2c1a95ee10774fdeb17ba853c82e75be
#
_entry.id   2c1a95ee10774fdeb17ba853c82e75be
#
_cell.length_a   1.000
_cell.length_b   1.000
_cell.length_c   1.000
_cell.angle_alpha   90.00
_cell.angle_beta   90.00
_cell.angle_gamma   90.00
#
_symmetry.space_group_name_H-M   'P 1'
#
loop_
_entity.id
_entity.type
_entity.pdbx_description
1 polymer ?
#
loop_
_entity_poly.entity_id
_entity_poly.type
_entity_poly.pdbx_seq_one_letter_code
_entity_poly.pdbx_strand_id
1 'polypeptide(L)'
;FGMGIKEREWKDSSFGYRYGFNGQEKDDEIKGSGSSYDFLFRIYDPRLGRFLSTDPLEMEYPWNSPYAFAENRPIDGIDLEGKEWENINASNKKPGELFMKLPNKETAQIQQYSTSIQDSRKTFASLSSDFKKSPEKLLSNSKAKFNSPVDAEGEPSQFKAGSYIKIDIDAPFASGYVKVVAIDEAKDGKSMSATFATMEGHIEKGVIKFTLTDKGDGKIDFNIASMSEVDMWGAKTFKEDYSREQQAESWKEVLTNVVKATGGTETKRDTKVKEPKAAEKEEG
;
A
#
# COMPACT_ATOMS: atom_id res chain seq x y z
N PHE A 1 -15.93 22.11 -10.44
CA PHE A 1 -14.55 22.03 -9.91
C PHE A 1 -14.52 22.36 -8.40
N GLY A 2 -15.09 21.53 -7.52
CA GLY A 2 -14.96 21.68 -6.06
C GLY A 2 -15.79 22.80 -5.40
N MET A 3 -16.51 23.60 -6.16
CA MET A 3 -17.47 24.56 -5.58
C MET A 3 -18.73 23.84 -5.13
N GLY A 4 -19.10 24.02 -3.85
CA GLY A 4 -20.39 23.59 -3.34
C GLY A 4 -21.54 24.33 -4.04
N ILE A 5 -22.51 23.60 -4.57
CA ILE A 5 -23.76 24.19 -5.08
C ILE A 5 -24.71 24.28 -3.87
N LYS A 6 -24.96 25.49 -3.39
CA LYS A 6 -25.74 25.73 -2.15
C LYS A 6 -27.09 25.01 -2.09
N GLU A 7 -27.70 24.76 -3.22
CA GLU A 7 -28.98 24.05 -3.33
C GLU A 7 -28.84 22.51 -3.22
N ARG A 8 -27.60 21.99 -3.25
CA ARG A 8 -27.28 20.57 -3.14
C ARG A 8 -26.43 20.24 -1.92
N GLU A 9 -26.20 21.21 -1.05
CA GLU A 9 -25.53 20.95 0.22
C GLU A 9 -26.45 20.18 1.15
N TRP A 10 -25.98 19.02 1.62
CA TRP A 10 -26.65 18.27 2.68
C TRP A 10 -26.47 19.04 3.99
N LYS A 11 -27.55 19.65 4.48
CA LYS A 11 -27.54 20.31 5.79
C LYS A 11 -27.86 19.31 6.88
N ASP A 12 -26.86 18.52 7.29
CA ASP A 12 -26.97 17.84 8.58
C ASP A 12 -26.49 18.78 9.69
N SER A 13 -27.39 19.09 10.61
CA SER A 13 -27.28 20.19 11.54
C SER A 13 -26.49 19.88 12.82
N SER A 14 -25.88 18.71 12.95
CA SER A 14 -25.27 18.29 14.23
C SER A 14 -23.74 18.17 14.25
N PHE A 15 -23.08 17.93 13.12
CA PHE A 15 -21.62 17.96 13.01
C PHE A 15 -21.21 18.37 11.60
N GLY A 16 -20.67 19.57 11.43
CA GLY A 16 -20.10 20.01 10.17
C GLY A 16 -19.00 19.04 9.72
N TYR A 17 -19.24 18.29 8.65
CA TYR A 17 -18.21 17.41 8.08
C TYR A 17 -17.02 18.25 7.64
N ARG A 18 -15.87 18.00 8.27
CA ARG A 18 -14.64 18.81 8.15
C ARG A 18 -14.01 18.75 6.77
N TYR A 19 -14.22 17.65 6.06
CA TYR A 19 -13.60 17.41 4.76
C TYR A 19 -14.55 17.74 3.61
N GLY A 20 -14.00 17.99 2.41
CA GLY A 20 -14.76 18.39 1.24
C GLY A 20 -14.20 17.80 -0.05
N PHE A 21 -13.97 18.65 -1.04
CA PHE A 21 -13.48 18.28 -2.36
C PHE A 21 -12.18 17.47 -2.27
N ASN A 22 -12.11 16.34 -2.97
CA ASN A 22 -11.00 15.37 -2.95
C ASN A 22 -10.65 14.82 -1.55
N GLY A 23 -11.57 14.88 -0.58
CA GLY A 23 -11.29 14.44 0.78
C GLY A 23 -10.41 15.40 1.59
N GLN A 24 -10.16 16.61 1.08
CA GLN A 24 -9.31 17.60 1.74
C GLN A 24 -10.11 18.42 2.77
N GLU A 25 -9.40 18.96 3.76
CA GLU A 25 -9.99 19.77 4.82
C GLU A 25 -10.50 21.11 4.27
N LYS A 26 -11.69 21.51 4.70
CA LYS A 26 -12.23 22.82 4.37
C LYS A 26 -11.55 23.88 5.22
N ASP A 27 -11.05 24.94 4.58
CA ASP A 27 -10.61 26.16 5.23
C ASP A 27 -11.72 27.22 5.08
N ASP A 28 -12.68 27.16 5.99
CA ASP A 28 -13.86 28.03 5.97
C ASP A 28 -13.63 29.34 6.73
N GLU A 29 -12.47 29.49 7.42
CA GLU A 29 -12.22 30.61 8.32
C GLU A 29 -11.94 31.93 7.58
N ILE A 30 -11.24 31.87 6.45
CA ILE A 30 -10.77 33.09 5.75
C ILE A 30 -11.75 33.57 4.69
N LYS A 31 -12.31 32.66 3.88
CA LYS A 31 -13.12 33.02 2.69
C LYS A 31 -14.56 32.55 2.74
N GLY A 32 -14.96 31.93 3.83
CA GLY A 32 -16.30 31.32 4.01
C GLY A 32 -16.43 29.93 3.39
N SER A 33 -17.50 29.23 3.74
CA SER A 33 -17.70 27.82 3.50
C SER A 33 -17.51 27.40 2.04
N GLY A 34 -16.67 26.38 1.82
CA GLY A 34 -16.39 25.79 0.50
C GLY A 34 -15.58 26.67 -0.44
N SER A 35 -14.97 27.75 0.06
CA SER A 35 -14.21 28.70 -0.76
C SER A 35 -12.70 28.45 -0.74
N SER A 36 -12.21 27.59 0.15
CA SER A 36 -10.82 27.16 0.25
C SER A 36 -10.72 25.75 0.76
N TYR A 37 -9.70 25.01 0.29
CA TYR A 37 -9.39 23.67 0.75
C TYR A 37 -7.90 23.57 1.05
N ASP A 38 -7.57 23.01 2.21
CA ASP A 38 -6.19 22.73 2.63
C ASP A 38 -5.73 21.38 2.05
N PHE A 39 -4.77 21.44 1.12
CA PHE A 39 -4.10 20.32 0.51
C PHE A 39 -2.76 20.02 1.19
N LEU A 40 -2.59 20.39 2.45
CA LEU A 40 -1.39 20.23 3.27
C LEU A 40 -0.24 21.16 2.85
N PHE A 41 0.16 21.15 1.59
CA PHE A 41 1.27 21.96 1.07
C PHE A 41 0.83 23.24 0.40
N ARG A 42 -0.41 23.27 -0.10
CA ARG A 42 -0.97 24.43 -0.83
C ARG A 42 -2.46 24.59 -0.52
N ILE A 43 -2.90 25.81 -0.46
CA ILE A 43 -4.33 26.14 -0.37
C ILE A 43 -4.91 26.21 -1.78
N TYR A 44 -5.97 25.44 -2.02
CA TYR A 44 -6.71 25.41 -3.26
C TYR A 44 -7.92 26.36 -3.21
N ASP A 45 -8.06 27.22 -4.21
CA ASP A 45 -9.25 28.05 -4.39
C ASP A 45 -10.11 27.46 -5.52
N PRO A 46 -11.26 26.84 -5.22
CA PRO A 46 -12.09 26.17 -6.21
C PRO A 46 -12.76 27.14 -7.20
N ARG A 47 -12.86 28.42 -6.85
CA ARG A 47 -13.41 29.45 -7.74
C ARG A 47 -12.42 29.83 -8.85
N LEU A 48 -11.13 29.76 -8.53
CA LEU A 48 -10.05 30.00 -9.48
C LEU A 48 -9.62 28.72 -10.18
N GLY A 49 -9.91 27.55 -9.59
CA GLY A 49 -9.45 26.26 -10.06
C GLY A 49 -7.92 26.09 -9.95
N ARG A 50 -7.29 26.77 -8.98
CA ARG A 50 -5.84 26.86 -8.84
C ARG A 50 -5.41 26.89 -7.38
N PHE A 51 -4.15 26.56 -7.15
CA PHE A 51 -3.48 26.81 -5.87
C PHE A 51 -3.13 28.30 -5.72
N LEU A 52 -3.04 28.75 -4.47
CA LEU A 52 -2.70 30.14 -4.14
C LEU A 52 -1.21 30.37 -3.92
N SER A 53 -0.40 29.31 -3.86
CA SER A 53 1.06 29.34 -3.77
C SER A 53 1.69 28.52 -4.89
N THR A 54 2.98 28.75 -5.16
CA THR A 54 3.75 27.98 -6.13
C THR A 54 3.94 26.54 -5.67
N ASP A 55 4.09 25.64 -6.62
CA ASP A 55 4.36 24.23 -6.37
C ASP A 55 5.75 24.08 -5.73
N PRO A 56 5.87 23.40 -4.58
CA PRO A 56 7.18 23.09 -4.02
C PRO A 56 8.07 22.27 -4.97
N LEU A 57 7.48 21.59 -5.95
CA LEU A 57 8.16 20.77 -6.96
C LEU A 57 8.25 21.46 -8.32
N GLU A 58 8.02 22.77 -8.42
CA GLU A 58 8.03 23.52 -9.70
C GLU A 58 9.30 23.30 -10.53
N MET A 59 10.42 23.07 -9.85
CA MET A 59 11.71 22.81 -10.54
C MET A 59 11.77 21.43 -11.19
N GLU A 60 10.99 20.47 -10.69
CA GLU A 60 10.93 19.11 -11.24
C GLU A 60 9.95 19.00 -12.41
N TYR A 61 8.97 19.91 -12.44
CA TYR A 61 7.93 19.96 -13.47
C TYR A 61 7.91 21.30 -14.26
N PRO A 62 9.01 21.71 -14.90
CA PRO A 62 9.14 23.03 -15.54
C PRO A 62 8.18 23.26 -16.72
N TRP A 63 7.54 22.20 -17.22
CA TRP A 63 6.51 22.29 -18.28
C TRP A 63 5.11 22.60 -17.74
N ASN A 64 4.91 22.55 -16.44
CA ASN A 64 3.61 22.79 -15.81
C ASN A 64 3.54 24.18 -15.18
N SER A 65 2.33 24.74 -15.04
CA SER A 65 2.16 25.97 -14.27
C SER A 65 2.38 25.68 -12.79
N PRO A 66 3.19 26.48 -12.07
CA PRO A 66 3.43 26.27 -10.64
C PRO A 66 2.17 26.43 -9.76
N TYR A 67 1.09 26.96 -10.32
CA TYR A 67 -0.22 27.10 -9.66
C TYR A 67 -1.25 26.09 -10.15
N ALA A 68 -0.88 25.16 -11.03
CA ALA A 68 -1.80 24.19 -11.59
C ALA A 68 -2.36 23.27 -10.51
N PHE A 69 -3.66 23.02 -10.57
CA PHE A 69 -4.34 21.96 -9.82
C PHE A 69 -4.40 20.71 -10.70
N ALA A 70 -4.00 19.56 -10.14
CA ALA A 70 -4.02 18.27 -10.81
C ALA A 70 -3.40 18.33 -12.22
N GLU A 71 -2.28 19.01 -12.42
CA GLU A 71 -1.63 19.22 -13.72
C GLU A 71 -2.56 19.76 -14.84
N ASN A 72 -3.59 20.52 -14.48
CA ASN A 72 -4.71 20.93 -15.35
C ASN A 72 -5.52 19.75 -15.93
N ARG A 73 -5.48 18.58 -15.31
CA ARG A 73 -6.17 17.35 -15.71
C ARG A 73 -7.10 16.80 -14.60
N PRO A 74 -7.98 17.62 -14.01
CA PRO A 74 -8.80 17.22 -12.85
C PRO A 74 -9.90 16.20 -13.18
N ILE A 75 -10.05 15.82 -14.45
CA ILE A 75 -11.00 14.76 -14.88
C ILE A 75 -10.31 13.40 -14.82
N ASP A 76 -9.01 13.34 -15.06
CA ASP A 76 -8.25 12.09 -15.18
C ASP A 76 -7.53 11.73 -13.89
N GLY A 77 -7.42 12.64 -12.93
CA GLY A 77 -6.68 12.41 -11.71
C GLY A 77 -7.03 13.40 -10.59
N ILE A 78 -6.50 13.11 -9.43
CA ILE A 78 -6.60 13.95 -8.24
C ILE A 78 -5.24 14.57 -7.94
N ASP A 79 -5.24 15.73 -7.32
CA ASP A 79 -4.03 16.33 -6.76
C ASP A 79 -3.82 15.76 -5.35
N LEU A 80 -2.65 15.14 -5.13
CA LEU A 80 -2.28 14.63 -3.83
C LEU A 80 -1.58 15.71 -3.03
N GLU A 81 -2.16 16.05 -1.90
CA GLU A 81 -1.57 16.96 -0.90
C GLU A 81 -1.12 18.32 -1.45
N GLY A 82 -1.55 18.69 -2.65
CA GLY A 82 -1.16 19.94 -3.29
C GLY A 82 0.24 19.91 -3.92
N LYS A 83 0.72 18.76 -4.36
CA LYS A 83 2.05 18.60 -4.98
C LYS A 83 2.07 17.77 -6.25
N GLU A 84 1.38 16.64 -6.26
CA GLU A 84 1.44 15.67 -7.36
C GLU A 84 0.05 15.31 -7.85
N TRP A 85 -0.02 15.04 -9.15
CA TRP A 85 -1.19 14.49 -9.79
C TRP A 85 -1.15 12.97 -9.77
N GLU A 86 -2.20 12.34 -9.27
CA GLU A 86 -2.40 10.90 -9.36
C GLU A 86 -3.55 10.56 -10.28
N ASN A 87 -3.30 9.66 -11.23
CA ASN A 87 -4.30 9.23 -12.18
C ASN A 87 -5.38 8.38 -11.49
N ILE A 88 -6.60 8.90 -11.34
CA ILE A 88 -7.76 8.15 -10.82
C ILE A 88 -8.02 6.90 -11.69
N ASN A 89 -7.63 6.94 -12.96
CA ASN A 89 -7.81 5.81 -13.87
C ASN A 89 -6.93 4.59 -13.55
N ALA A 90 -5.96 4.68 -12.63
CA ALA A 90 -5.27 3.48 -12.14
C ALA A 90 -6.27 2.48 -11.54
N SER A 91 -7.34 2.95 -10.91
CA SER A 91 -8.44 2.11 -10.41
C SER A 91 -9.28 1.47 -11.52
N ASN A 92 -9.28 2.03 -12.73
CA ASN A 92 -10.00 1.52 -13.89
C ASN A 92 -9.11 0.72 -14.85
N LYS A 93 -7.78 0.73 -14.63
CA LYS A 93 -6.85 -0.10 -15.40
C LYS A 93 -7.01 -1.57 -15.03
N LYS A 94 -6.91 -2.43 -16.02
CA LYS A 94 -6.76 -3.85 -15.79
C LYS A 94 -5.41 -4.12 -15.11
N PRO A 95 -5.30 -5.17 -14.27
CA PRO A 95 -4.05 -5.47 -13.58
C PRO A 95 -2.82 -5.56 -14.49
N GLY A 96 -3.00 -6.07 -15.72
CA GLY A 96 -1.94 -6.20 -16.72
C GLY A 96 -1.47 -4.88 -17.35
N GLU A 97 -2.25 -3.82 -17.24
CA GLU A 97 -1.93 -2.48 -17.75
C GLU A 97 -1.14 -1.65 -16.73
N LEU A 98 -1.07 -2.11 -15.48
CA LEU A 98 -0.32 -1.44 -14.42
C LEU A 98 1.17 -1.78 -14.54
N PHE A 99 2.04 -0.81 -14.32
CA PHE A 99 3.48 -1.06 -14.23
C PHE A 99 3.89 -1.45 -12.81
N MET A 100 4.99 -2.20 -12.70
CA MET A 100 5.53 -2.66 -11.44
C MET A 100 6.37 -1.57 -10.77
N LYS A 101 6.10 -1.28 -9.50
CA LYS A 101 6.86 -0.33 -8.69
C LYS A 101 7.89 -1.05 -7.84
N LEU A 102 9.16 -0.87 -8.15
CA LEU A 102 10.26 -1.46 -7.38
C LEU A 102 10.91 -0.42 -6.47
N PRO A 103 11.27 -0.78 -5.25
CA PRO A 103 11.90 0.13 -4.31
C PRO A 103 13.36 0.40 -4.68
N ASN A 104 13.86 1.57 -4.33
CA ASN A 104 15.28 1.86 -4.39
C ASN A 104 15.99 1.19 -3.21
N LYS A 105 17.03 0.41 -3.49
CA LYS A 105 17.77 -0.35 -2.47
C LYS A 105 18.46 0.51 -1.41
N GLU A 106 18.76 1.77 -1.72
CA GLU A 106 19.46 2.69 -0.82
C GLU A 106 18.53 3.36 0.17
N THR A 107 17.28 3.63 -0.26
CA THR A 107 16.27 4.35 0.52
C THR A 107 15.17 3.46 1.08
N ALA A 108 15.13 2.19 0.67
CA ALA A 108 14.12 1.26 1.14
C ALA A 108 14.41 0.73 2.55
N GLN A 109 13.36 0.63 3.34
CA GLN A 109 13.39 -0.12 4.59
C GLN A 109 13.35 -1.63 4.30
N ILE A 110 14.16 -2.39 5.02
CA ILE A 110 14.15 -3.85 4.96
C ILE A 110 13.56 -4.39 6.26
N GLN A 111 12.53 -5.22 6.13
CA GLN A 111 11.86 -5.84 7.26
C GLN A 111 11.89 -7.36 7.14
N GLN A 112 12.05 -8.03 8.26
CA GLN A 112 11.95 -9.48 8.37
C GLN A 112 11.12 -9.86 9.58
N TYR A 113 10.15 -10.72 9.37
CA TYR A 113 9.29 -11.29 10.41
C TYR A 113 9.34 -12.80 10.26
N SER A 114 9.50 -13.51 11.36
CA SER A 114 9.55 -14.97 11.31
C SER A 114 8.89 -15.61 12.53
N THR A 115 8.36 -16.80 12.32
CA THR A 115 7.86 -17.66 13.40
C THR A 115 8.33 -19.10 13.18
N SER A 116 8.71 -19.77 14.29
CA SER A 116 9.00 -21.19 14.32
C SER A 116 7.90 -21.91 15.11
N ILE A 117 7.40 -22.98 14.54
CA ILE A 117 6.25 -23.74 15.04
C ILE A 117 6.67 -25.18 15.26
N GLN A 118 6.27 -25.76 16.39
CA GLN A 118 6.42 -27.19 16.72
C GLN A 118 5.07 -27.88 16.76
N ASP A 119 5.09 -29.18 16.68
CA ASP A 119 3.88 -30.03 16.80
C ASP A 119 2.77 -29.62 15.82
N SER A 120 3.17 -29.23 14.61
CA SER A 120 2.23 -28.92 13.54
C SER A 120 1.32 -30.11 13.25
N ARG A 121 0.00 -29.89 13.33
CA ARG A 121 -0.99 -30.91 12.98
C ARG A 121 -1.14 -31.08 11.47
N LYS A 122 -0.71 -30.09 10.70
CA LYS A 122 -0.66 -30.15 9.23
C LYS A 122 0.76 -30.45 8.76
N THR A 123 0.88 -31.28 7.75
CA THR A 123 2.15 -31.48 7.07
C THR A 123 2.55 -30.25 6.26
N PHE A 124 3.85 -30.07 6.01
CA PHE A 124 4.34 -29.03 5.11
C PHE A 124 3.65 -29.08 3.74
N ALA A 125 3.49 -30.27 3.16
CA ALA A 125 2.84 -30.44 1.87
C ALA A 125 1.38 -29.93 1.88
N SER A 126 0.64 -30.18 2.96
CA SER A 126 -0.74 -29.68 3.13
C SER A 126 -0.76 -28.16 3.24
N LEU A 127 0.11 -27.56 4.06
CA LEU A 127 0.19 -26.11 4.22
C LEU A 127 0.62 -25.40 2.95
N SER A 128 1.61 -25.95 2.24
CA SER A 128 2.06 -25.44 0.93
C SER A 128 0.94 -25.50 -0.10
N SER A 129 0.17 -26.60 -0.12
CA SER A 129 -1.01 -26.74 -0.99
C SER A 129 -2.10 -25.73 -0.63
N ASP A 130 -2.41 -25.55 0.65
CA ASP A 130 -3.39 -24.56 1.13
C ASP A 130 -2.99 -23.14 0.74
N PHE A 131 -1.71 -22.79 0.90
CA PHE A 131 -1.17 -21.49 0.51
C PHE A 131 -1.28 -21.25 -1.00
N LYS A 132 -0.94 -22.26 -1.81
CA LYS A 132 -1.06 -22.16 -3.27
C LYS A 132 -2.52 -22.09 -3.74
N LYS A 133 -3.43 -22.73 -3.03
CA LYS A 133 -4.85 -22.76 -3.40
C LYS A 133 -5.59 -21.49 -2.99
N SER A 134 -5.26 -20.94 -1.83
CA SER A 134 -6.00 -19.82 -1.22
C SER A 134 -5.05 -18.96 -0.38
N PRO A 135 -4.10 -18.22 -1.00
CA PRO A 135 -3.12 -17.40 -0.27
C PRO A 135 -3.81 -16.35 0.60
N GLU A 136 -4.98 -15.85 0.18
CA GLU A 136 -5.76 -14.85 0.89
C GLU A 136 -6.16 -15.30 2.30
N LYS A 137 -6.34 -16.61 2.53
CA LYS A 137 -6.73 -17.14 3.85
C LYS A 137 -5.64 -17.04 4.90
N LEU A 138 -4.38 -17.07 4.49
CA LEU A 138 -3.23 -16.93 5.38
C LEU A 138 -2.76 -15.47 5.48
N LEU A 139 -2.84 -14.72 4.38
CA LEU A 139 -2.26 -13.39 4.29
C LEU A 139 -3.22 -12.28 4.75
N SER A 140 -4.54 -12.47 4.60
CA SER A 140 -5.51 -11.47 5.07
C SER A 140 -5.48 -11.32 6.59
N ASN A 141 -5.63 -10.10 7.03
CA ASN A 141 -5.56 -9.70 8.44
C ASN A 141 -6.46 -8.47 8.69
N SER A 142 -6.45 -7.93 9.91
CA SER A 142 -7.30 -6.80 10.28
C SER A 142 -6.99 -5.49 9.54
N LYS A 143 -5.78 -5.36 8.98
CA LYS A 143 -5.30 -4.14 8.30
C LYS A 143 -5.34 -4.24 6.77
N ALA A 144 -5.28 -5.45 6.24
CA ALA A 144 -5.20 -5.70 4.81
C ALA A 144 -5.94 -6.98 4.42
N LYS A 145 -6.91 -6.86 3.51
CA LYS A 145 -7.61 -7.99 2.92
C LYS A 145 -6.99 -8.33 1.57
N PHE A 146 -6.38 -9.48 1.47
CA PHE A 146 -5.93 -10.04 0.21
C PHE A 146 -7.12 -10.68 -0.51
N ASN A 147 -7.31 -10.34 -1.77
CA ASN A 147 -8.35 -10.95 -2.59
C ASN A 147 -7.83 -12.19 -3.33
N SER A 148 -8.73 -12.99 -3.92
CA SER A 148 -8.34 -14.13 -4.74
C SER A 148 -7.54 -13.66 -5.96
N PRO A 149 -6.60 -14.50 -6.45
CA PRO A 149 -5.77 -14.15 -7.60
C PRO A 149 -6.61 -13.94 -8.88
N VAL A 150 -6.16 -12.97 -9.69
CA VAL A 150 -6.71 -12.66 -11.02
C VAL A 150 -5.60 -12.64 -12.07
N ASP A 151 -5.96 -12.72 -13.34
CA ASP A 151 -5.05 -12.56 -14.46
C ASP A 151 -4.84 -11.08 -14.85
N ALA A 152 -4.21 -10.85 -16.00
CA ALA A 152 -3.92 -9.52 -16.52
C ALA A 152 -5.18 -8.71 -16.90
N GLU A 153 -6.25 -9.39 -17.22
CA GLU A 153 -7.56 -8.82 -17.58
C GLU A 153 -8.46 -8.59 -16.36
N GLY A 154 -8.04 -9.10 -15.17
CA GLY A 154 -8.81 -9.01 -13.92
C GLY A 154 -9.77 -10.18 -13.71
N GLU A 155 -9.71 -11.22 -14.55
CA GLU A 155 -10.54 -12.41 -14.42
C GLU A 155 -9.94 -13.40 -13.41
N PRO A 156 -10.75 -14.23 -12.74
CA PRO A 156 -10.29 -15.20 -11.77
C PRO A 156 -9.16 -16.10 -12.31
N SER A 157 -8.10 -16.25 -11.56
CA SER A 157 -6.92 -17.00 -11.95
C SER A 157 -6.42 -17.91 -10.83
N GLN A 158 -5.57 -18.87 -11.19
CA GLN A 158 -4.83 -19.63 -10.22
C GLN A 158 -3.69 -18.78 -9.63
N PHE A 159 -3.31 -19.08 -8.39
CA PHE A 159 -2.11 -18.50 -7.77
C PHE A 159 -0.86 -19.05 -8.44
N LYS A 160 -0.25 -18.25 -9.32
CA LYS A 160 0.94 -18.58 -10.11
C LYS A 160 1.76 -17.34 -10.41
N ALA A 161 3.00 -17.51 -10.80
CA ALA A 161 3.80 -16.40 -11.30
C ALA A 161 3.08 -15.72 -12.49
N GLY A 162 3.01 -14.39 -12.46
CA GLY A 162 2.28 -13.57 -13.42
C GLY A 162 0.84 -13.25 -13.04
N SER A 163 0.24 -13.89 -12.02
CA SER A 163 -1.08 -13.50 -11.51
C SER A 163 -0.99 -12.24 -10.64
N TYR A 164 -2.13 -11.60 -10.40
CA TYR A 164 -2.27 -10.38 -9.62
C TYR A 164 -3.20 -10.62 -8.43
N ILE A 165 -2.94 -9.92 -7.33
CA ILE A 165 -3.79 -9.95 -6.14
C ILE A 165 -4.11 -8.50 -5.76
N LYS A 166 -5.38 -8.15 -5.69
CA LYS A 166 -5.80 -6.88 -5.11
C LYS A 166 -5.71 -6.97 -3.59
N ILE A 167 -5.12 -5.96 -2.98
CA ILE A 167 -5.05 -5.81 -1.53
C ILE A 167 -5.91 -4.61 -1.15
N ASP A 168 -6.98 -4.84 -0.39
CA ASP A 168 -7.79 -3.78 0.20
C ASP A 168 -7.22 -3.46 1.58
N ILE A 169 -6.61 -2.29 1.70
CA ILE A 169 -5.97 -1.81 2.93
C ILE A 169 -6.99 -0.95 3.69
N ASP A 170 -7.05 -1.14 5.02
CA ASP A 170 -7.93 -0.36 5.91
C ASP A 170 -7.36 1.05 6.14
N ALA A 171 -7.19 1.78 5.04
CA ALA A 171 -6.79 3.18 5.01
C ALA A 171 -7.35 3.85 3.74
N PRO A 172 -7.71 5.13 3.77
CA PRO A 172 -8.19 5.84 2.59
C PRO A 172 -7.17 5.77 1.44
N PHE A 173 -7.64 5.43 0.25
CA PHE A 173 -6.86 5.40 -1.01
C PHE A 173 -5.63 4.47 -1.02
N ALA A 174 -5.56 3.52 -0.09
CA ALA A 174 -4.39 2.66 0.07
C ALA A 174 -4.49 1.30 -0.62
N SER A 175 -5.64 0.96 -1.20
CA SER A 175 -5.85 -0.32 -1.90
C SER A 175 -5.14 -0.34 -3.24
N GLY A 176 -4.50 -1.45 -3.57
CA GLY A 176 -3.76 -1.59 -4.82
C GLY A 176 -3.49 -3.03 -5.20
N TYR A 177 -2.91 -3.23 -6.38
CA TYR A 177 -2.52 -4.56 -6.84
C TYR A 177 -1.06 -4.88 -6.50
N VAL A 178 -0.83 -6.16 -6.23
CA VAL A 178 0.51 -6.76 -6.25
C VAL A 178 0.55 -7.84 -7.33
N LYS A 179 1.70 -7.99 -7.99
CA LYS A 179 1.96 -9.06 -8.95
C LYS A 179 2.71 -10.19 -8.26
N VAL A 180 2.30 -11.41 -8.47
CA VAL A 180 3.06 -12.59 -8.09
C VAL A 180 4.23 -12.73 -9.07
N VAL A 181 5.44 -12.40 -8.61
CA VAL A 181 6.65 -12.40 -9.44
C VAL A 181 7.23 -13.80 -9.60
N ALA A 182 7.26 -14.55 -8.50
CA ALA A 182 7.78 -15.90 -8.49
C ALA A 182 7.07 -16.76 -7.44
N ILE A 183 6.97 -18.04 -7.73
CA ILE A 183 6.67 -19.11 -6.76
C ILE A 183 7.75 -20.15 -6.94
N ASP A 184 8.58 -20.34 -5.92
CA ASP A 184 9.71 -21.25 -5.95
C ASP A 184 9.50 -22.40 -4.96
N GLU A 185 9.87 -23.60 -5.37
CA GLU A 185 9.91 -24.78 -4.51
C GLU A 185 11.34 -25.33 -4.51
N ALA A 186 11.85 -25.63 -3.33
CA ALA A 186 13.17 -26.25 -3.21
C ALA A 186 13.15 -27.68 -3.79
N LYS A 187 14.27 -28.09 -4.40
CA LYS A 187 14.40 -29.41 -5.03
C LYS A 187 14.18 -30.58 -4.07
N ASP A 188 14.45 -30.37 -2.79
CA ASP A 188 14.24 -31.35 -1.71
C ASP A 188 12.79 -31.41 -1.23
N GLY A 189 11.90 -30.56 -1.77
CA GLY A 189 10.50 -30.46 -1.39
C GLY A 189 10.25 -29.91 0.01
N LYS A 190 11.29 -29.34 0.68
CA LYS A 190 11.19 -28.86 2.07
C LYS A 190 11.00 -27.34 2.21
N SER A 191 10.98 -26.62 1.13
CA SER A 191 10.72 -25.17 1.18
C SER A 191 9.91 -24.73 -0.02
N MET A 192 9.01 -23.78 0.25
CA MET A 192 8.22 -23.09 -0.76
C MET A 192 8.29 -21.59 -0.47
N SER A 193 8.41 -20.79 -1.52
CA SER A 193 8.29 -19.34 -1.37
C SER A 193 7.45 -18.70 -2.46
N ALA A 194 6.83 -17.58 -2.13
CA ALA A 194 6.11 -16.72 -3.06
C ALA A 194 6.61 -15.28 -2.93
N THR A 195 6.94 -14.66 -4.05
CA THR A 195 7.44 -13.29 -4.13
C THR A 195 6.42 -12.41 -4.82
N PHE A 196 6.05 -11.30 -4.18
CA PHE A 196 5.13 -10.30 -4.72
C PHE A 196 5.86 -8.97 -4.92
N ALA A 197 5.43 -8.22 -5.92
CA ALA A 197 5.87 -6.84 -6.14
C ALA A 197 4.65 -5.94 -6.27
N THR A 198 4.74 -4.73 -5.75
CA THR A 198 3.67 -3.74 -5.84
C THR A 198 3.52 -3.19 -7.25
N MET A 199 2.29 -2.86 -7.61
CA MET A 199 1.94 -2.29 -8.91
C MET A 199 1.59 -0.80 -8.75
N GLU A 200 1.52 -0.08 -9.88
CA GLU A 200 1.01 1.28 -9.94
C GLU A 200 -0.29 1.43 -9.15
N GLY A 201 -0.46 2.52 -8.39
CA GLY A 201 -1.61 2.76 -7.53
C GLY A 201 -1.51 2.14 -6.13
N HIS A 202 -0.48 1.35 -5.82
CA HIS A 202 -0.25 0.86 -4.47
C HIS A 202 0.49 1.91 -3.63
N ILE A 203 0.10 2.04 -2.35
CA ILE A 203 0.69 3.02 -1.40
C ILE A 203 2.20 2.85 -1.18
N GLU A 204 2.75 1.70 -1.48
CA GLU A 204 4.17 1.40 -1.34
C GLU A 204 4.78 0.96 -2.67
N LYS A 205 6.07 1.27 -2.85
CA LYS A 205 6.96 0.61 -3.81
C LYS A 205 7.65 -0.52 -3.06
N GLY A 206 7.41 -1.76 -3.44
CA GLY A 206 7.93 -2.85 -2.61
C GLY A 206 7.99 -4.20 -3.28
N VAL A 207 8.84 -5.02 -2.68
CA VAL A 207 8.91 -6.46 -2.94
C VAL A 207 8.83 -7.18 -1.62
N ILE A 208 8.00 -8.21 -1.56
CA ILE A 208 7.84 -9.05 -0.37
C ILE A 208 7.93 -10.53 -0.74
N LYS A 209 8.61 -11.29 0.08
CA LYS A 209 8.76 -12.74 -0.05
C LYS A 209 8.24 -13.44 1.19
N PHE A 210 7.32 -14.34 0.98
CA PHE A 210 6.84 -15.29 1.99
C PHE A 210 7.53 -16.63 1.77
N THR A 211 8.05 -17.22 2.85
CA THR A 211 8.75 -18.51 2.76
C THR A 211 8.24 -19.44 3.85
N LEU A 212 7.80 -20.62 3.47
CA LEU A 212 7.42 -21.74 4.33
C LEU A 212 8.50 -22.81 4.22
N THR A 213 9.00 -23.31 5.35
CA THR A 213 10.09 -24.30 5.39
C THR A 213 9.74 -25.43 6.35
N ASP A 214 9.89 -26.66 5.87
CA ASP A 214 9.83 -27.88 6.67
C ASP A 214 11.18 -28.12 7.35
N LYS A 215 11.19 -28.14 8.66
CA LYS A 215 12.38 -28.44 9.48
C LYS A 215 12.43 -29.90 9.94
N GLY A 216 11.43 -30.70 9.54
CA GLY A 216 11.25 -32.08 9.97
C GLY A 216 10.58 -32.19 11.35
N ASP A 217 10.16 -33.37 11.71
CA ASP A 217 9.57 -33.72 13.03
C ASP A 217 8.40 -32.79 13.44
N GLY A 218 7.53 -32.44 12.49
CA GLY A 218 6.40 -31.54 12.76
C GLY A 218 6.80 -30.10 13.03
N LYS A 219 8.04 -29.71 12.70
CA LYS A 219 8.53 -28.33 12.85
C LYS A 219 8.43 -27.59 11.54
N ILE A 220 7.87 -26.38 11.58
CA ILE A 220 7.67 -25.52 10.42
C ILE A 220 8.14 -24.12 10.77
N ASP A 221 8.96 -23.55 9.87
CA ASP A 221 9.31 -22.12 9.90
C ASP A 221 8.53 -21.36 8.84
N PHE A 222 8.02 -20.17 9.21
CA PHE A 222 7.47 -19.23 8.25
C PHE A 222 8.18 -17.89 8.38
N ASN A 223 8.59 -17.33 7.24
CA ASN A 223 9.35 -16.09 7.15
C ASN A 223 8.71 -15.13 6.15
N ILE A 224 8.64 -13.87 6.52
CA ILE A 224 8.27 -12.73 5.67
C ILE A 224 9.49 -11.85 5.57
N ALA A 225 9.95 -11.58 4.35
CA ALA A 225 11.03 -10.64 4.07
C ALA A 225 10.53 -9.58 3.08
N SER A 226 10.56 -8.32 3.45
CA SER A 226 10.14 -7.22 2.61
C SER A 226 11.21 -6.16 2.47
N MET A 227 11.21 -5.51 1.32
CA MET A 227 11.95 -4.30 1.04
C MET A 227 10.97 -3.33 0.41
N SER A 228 10.71 -2.20 1.05
CA SER A 228 9.71 -1.25 0.58
C SER A 228 10.03 0.20 0.94
N GLU A 229 9.49 1.09 0.13
CA GLU A 229 9.42 2.54 0.36
C GLU A 229 7.95 2.94 0.39
N VAL A 230 7.62 3.90 1.23
CA VAL A 230 6.30 4.53 1.16
C VAL A 230 6.29 5.46 -0.04
N ASP A 231 5.37 5.22 -0.97
CA ASP A 231 5.21 5.99 -2.21
C ASP A 231 4.25 7.17 -2.03
N MET A 232 4.30 7.78 -0.86
CA MET A 232 3.50 8.96 -0.56
C MET A 232 4.41 10.17 -0.44
N TRP A 233 4.28 11.07 -1.40
CA TRP A 233 4.95 12.36 -1.39
C TRP A 233 4.40 13.23 -0.25
N GLY A 234 5.32 13.84 0.50
CA GLY A 234 5.07 15.03 1.28
C GLY A 234 4.68 14.89 2.75
N ALA A 235 4.33 13.73 3.25
CA ALA A 235 4.11 13.50 4.68
C ALA A 235 5.11 12.51 5.25
N LYS A 236 6.39 12.74 4.97
CA LYS A 236 7.48 11.78 5.26
C LYS A 236 7.59 11.34 6.72
N THR A 237 7.13 12.11 7.68
CA THR A 237 7.30 11.75 9.09
C THR A 237 6.06 11.09 9.69
N PHE A 238 4.93 11.73 9.69
CA PHE A 238 3.78 11.22 10.45
C PHE A 238 3.02 10.09 9.74
N LYS A 239 2.82 10.20 8.41
CA LYS A 239 2.13 9.14 7.66
C LYS A 239 3.03 7.94 7.38
N GLU A 240 4.33 8.15 7.25
CA GLU A 240 5.30 7.07 7.08
C GLU A 240 5.37 6.20 8.34
N ASP A 241 5.52 6.80 9.51
CA ASP A 241 5.52 6.09 10.79
C ASP A 241 4.20 5.33 11.00
N TYR A 242 3.07 5.96 10.73
CA TYR A 242 1.76 5.31 10.81
C TYR A 242 1.63 4.14 9.83
N SER A 243 2.03 4.31 8.57
CA SER A 243 2.00 3.25 7.56
C SER A 243 2.93 2.09 7.95
N ARG A 244 4.12 2.38 8.47
CA ARG A 244 5.08 1.38 8.95
C ARG A 244 4.58 0.60 10.15
N GLU A 245 3.93 1.26 11.09
CA GLU A 245 3.31 0.61 12.24
C GLU A 245 2.17 -0.33 11.82
N GLN A 246 1.27 0.15 10.95
CA GLN A 246 0.17 -0.68 10.39
C GLN A 246 0.72 -1.89 9.62
N GLN A 247 1.76 -1.70 8.83
CA GLN A 247 2.42 -2.78 8.11
C GLN A 247 3.05 -3.81 9.07
N ALA A 248 3.74 -3.34 10.12
CA ALA A 248 4.33 -4.22 11.12
C ALA A 248 3.29 -5.05 11.86
N GLU A 249 2.16 -4.44 12.24
CA GLU A 249 1.03 -5.15 12.86
C GLU A 249 0.42 -6.18 11.91
N SER A 250 0.22 -5.79 10.65
CA SER A 250 -0.27 -6.68 9.60
C SER A 250 0.58 -7.95 9.49
N TRP A 251 1.90 -7.81 9.43
CA TRP A 251 2.80 -8.97 9.32
C TRP A 251 2.84 -9.82 10.59
N LYS A 252 2.76 -9.23 11.77
CA LYS A 252 2.63 -9.98 13.04
C LYS A 252 1.33 -10.79 13.08
N GLU A 253 0.25 -10.25 12.54
CA GLU A 253 -1.03 -10.95 12.45
C GLU A 253 -0.97 -12.09 11.43
N VAL A 254 -0.31 -11.90 10.28
CA VAL A 254 -0.05 -12.99 9.31
C VAL A 254 0.73 -14.13 9.95
N LEU A 255 1.78 -13.86 10.75
CA LEU A 255 2.47 -14.92 11.50
C LEU A 255 1.50 -15.68 12.40
N THR A 256 0.61 -14.98 13.10
CA THR A 256 -0.40 -15.59 13.96
C THR A 256 -1.39 -16.47 13.19
N ASN A 257 -1.79 -16.03 11.99
CA ASN A 257 -2.67 -16.81 11.11
C ASN A 257 -2.00 -18.12 10.67
N VAL A 258 -0.70 -18.06 10.34
CA VAL A 258 0.07 -19.26 9.98
C VAL A 258 0.17 -20.21 11.17
N VAL A 259 0.47 -19.75 12.38
CA VAL A 259 0.46 -20.58 13.60
C VAL A 259 -0.88 -21.27 13.78
N LYS A 260 -1.99 -20.52 13.68
CA LYS A 260 -3.35 -21.08 13.77
C LYS A 260 -3.61 -22.13 12.69
N ALA A 261 -3.18 -21.86 11.45
CA ALA A 261 -3.38 -22.76 10.32
C ALA A 261 -2.62 -24.09 10.49
N THR A 262 -1.47 -24.08 11.13
CA THR A 262 -0.71 -25.31 11.45
C THR A 262 -1.38 -26.12 12.55
N GLY A 263 -2.10 -25.47 13.47
CA GLY A 263 -2.59 -26.08 14.70
C GLY A 263 -1.50 -26.52 15.68
N GLY A 264 -0.26 -26.08 15.46
CA GLY A 264 0.91 -26.34 16.31
C GLY A 264 1.14 -25.25 17.36
N THR A 265 2.28 -25.33 18.01
CA THR A 265 2.70 -24.40 19.06
C THR A 265 3.84 -23.51 18.56
N GLU A 266 3.66 -22.20 18.68
CA GLU A 266 4.72 -21.24 18.38
C GLU A 266 5.83 -21.33 19.43
N THR A 267 7.07 -21.53 18.99
CA THR A 267 8.24 -21.63 19.87
C THR A 267 9.14 -20.42 19.81
N LYS A 268 9.11 -19.71 18.69
CA LYS A 268 9.93 -18.53 18.47
C LYS A 268 9.24 -17.55 17.52
N ARG A 269 9.34 -16.25 17.83
CA ARG A 269 8.93 -15.15 16.94
C ARG A 269 10.02 -14.10 16.93
N ASP A 270 10.50 -13.72 15.74
CA ASP A 270 11.52 -12.70 15.56
C ASP A 270 11.03 -11.60 14.61
N THR A 271 11.47 -10.38 14.89
CA THR A 271 11.31 -9.22 14.01
C THR A 271 12.64 -8.51 13.87
N LYS A 272 13.04 -8.19 12.64
CA LYS A 272 14.23 -7.39 12.32
C LYS A 272 13.82 -6.31 11.35
N VAL A 273 14.15 -5.07 11.68
CA VAL A 273 13.95 -3.91 10.82
C VAL A 273 15.29 -3.24 10.61
N LYS A 274 15.62 -2.98 9.35
CA LYS A 274 16.80 -2.21 8.96
C LYS A 274 16.28 -0.95 8.27
N GLU A 275 16.51 0.18 8.92
CA GLU A 275 16.17 1.48 8.37
C GLU A 275 17.02 1.80 7.13
N PRO A 276 16.51 2.62 6.20
CA PRO A 276 17.29 3.16 5.10
C PRO A 276 18.50 3.94 5.64
N LYS A 277 19.57 3.97 4.87
CA LYS A 277 20.66 4.89 5.16
C LYS A 277 20.11 6.30 5.08
N ALA A 278 20.26 7.08 6.15
CA ALA A 278 19.93 8.49 6.12
C ALA A 278 20.66 9.14 4.94
N ALA A 279 19.95 9.84 4.08
CA ALA A 279 20.58 10.66 3.06
C ALA A 279 21.50 11.64 3.82
N GLU A 280 22.80 11.58 3.57
CA GLU A 280 23.74 12.58 4.04
C GLU A 280 23.21 13.91 3.53
N LYS A 281 22.83 14.80 4.46
CA LYS A 281 22.54 16.17 4.11
C LYS A 281 23.84 16.72 3.56
N GLU A 282 23.91 16.95 2.26
CA GLU A 282 24.92 17.84 1.70
C GLU A 282 24.69 19.22 2.33
N GLU A 283 25.47 19.53 3.34
CA GLU A 283 25.68 20.91 3.80
C GLU A 283 26.50 21.61 2.70
N GLY A 284 25.81 22.37 1.88
CA GLY A 284 26.37 23.22 0.85
C GLY A 284 25.76 24.61 0.94
#